data_6545c608c006949488284648b7a3dbff
#
_entry.id   6545c608c006949488284648b7a3dbff
#
_cell.length_a   1.000
_cell.length_b   1.000
_cell.length_c   1.000
_cell.angle_alpha   90.00
_cell.angle_beta   90.00
_cell.angle_gamma   90.00
#
_symmetry.space_group_name_H-M   'P 1'
#
loop_
_entity.id
_entity.type
_entity.pdbx_description
1 polymer ?
#
loop_
_entity_poly.entity_id
_entity_poly.type
_entity_poly.pdbx_seq_one_letter_code
_entity_poly.pdbx_strand_id
1 'polypeptide(L)'
;RLYKVIEGQAASFGVDVEIEWIEGPNVVDNDPKLTEIVSEETQKHLQLVKPTPSNAGEDFAYFSQKIPSVFAFVGSNGNSDWHHSDLRVDDEGLLVGAKWYYYTALRLLSELKTTGAK
;
A
#
# COMPACT_ATOMS: atom_id res chain seq x y z
N ARG A 1 -0.88 -14.23 21.89
CA ARG A 1 -1.70 -13.56 22.92
C ARG A 1 -3.19 -13.70 22.65
N LEU A 2 -3.66 -13.52 21.40
CA LEU A 2 -5.06 -13.64 21.04
C LEU A 2 -5.65 -15.02 21.35
N TYR A 3 -4.97 -16.12 21.01
CA TYR A 3 -5.39 -17.49 21.33
C TYR A 3 -5.76 -17.66 22.80
N LYS A 4 -4.89 -17.20 23.72
CA LYS A 4 -5.13 -17.31 25.17
C LYS A 4 -6.37 -16.53 25.64
N VAL A 5 -6.68 -15.41 24.95
CA VAL A 5 -7.89 -14.65 25.26
C VAL A 5 -9.13 -15.41 24.81
N ILE A 6 -9.11 -15.97 23.60
CA ILE A 6 -10.22 -16.76 23.05
C ILE A 6 -10.47 -18.00 23.90
N GLU A 7 -9.44 -18.78 24.22
CA GLU A 7 -9.51 -19.97 25.06
C GLU A 7 -10.04 -19.64 26.48
N GLY A 8 -9.57 -18.52 27.07
CA GLY A 8 -10.04 -18.07 28.38
C GLY A 8 -11.52 -17.67 28.37
N GLN A 9 -11.98 -17.02 27.32
CA GLN A 9 -13.41 -16.67 27.16
C GLN A 9 -14.25 -17.95 26.96
N ALA A 10 -13.82 -18.86 26.09
CA ALA A 10 -14.51 -20.12 25.87
C ALA A 10 -14.68 -20.89 27.18
N ALA A 11 -13.60 -21.03 27.98
CA ALA A 11 -13.64 -21.66 29.27
C ALA A 11 -14.60 -20.98 30.26
N SER A 12 -14.65 -19.63 30.24
CA SER A 12 -15.54 -18.86 31.12
C SER A 12 -17.01 -19.06 30.80
N PHE A 13 -17.34 -19.34 29.55
CA PHE A 13 -18.72 -19.59 29.11
C PHE A 13 -19.06 -21.09 29.00
N GLY A 14 -18.11 -21.99 29.27
CA GLY A 14 -18.31 -23.42 29.18
C GLY A 14 -18.60 -23.92 27.77
N VAL A 15 -18.00 -23.30 26.76
CA VAL A 15 -18.13 -23.67 25.37
C VAL A 15 -16.80 -24.15 24.81
N ASP A 16 -16.85 -25.04 23.82
CA ASP A 16 -15.67 -25.40 23.02
C ASP A 16 -15.44 -24.38 21.92
N VAL A 17 -14.15 -24.14 21.55
CA VAL A 17 -13.76 -23.27 20.48
C VAL A 17 -12.77 -23.97 19.58
N GLU A 18 -13.01 -23.89 18.27
CA GLU A 18 -12.06 -24.23 17.22
C GLU A 18 -11.53 -22.94 16.60
N ILE A 19 -10.20 -22.81 16.47
CA ILE A 19 -9.56 -21.59 15.98
C ILE A 19 -8.83 -21.92 14.68
N GLU A 20 -9.35 -21.44 13.58
CA GLU A 20 -8.65 -21.41 12.29
C GLU A 20 -7.98 -20.04 12.14
N TRP A 21 -6.67 -20.05 11.98
CA TRP A 21 -5.89 -18.82 11.76
C TRP A 21 -5.45 -18.72 10.33
N ILE A 22 -5.98 -17.75 9.61
CA ILE A 22 -5.57 -17.44 8.23
C ILE A 22 -4.65 -16.22 8.30
N GLU A 23 -3.39 -16.40 7.87
CA GLU A 23 -2.45 -15.29 7.79
C GLU A 23 -2.81 -14.37 6.62
N GLY A 24 -3.01 -13.10 6.93
CA GLY A 24 -3.15 -12.04 5.93
C GLY A 24 -1.80 -11.48 5.46
N PRO A 25 -1.82 -10.53 4.53
CA PRO A 25 -0.61 -9.83 4.10
C PRO A 25 0.01 -9.08 5.29
N ASN A 26 1.33 -8.98 5.27
CA ASN A 26 2.05 -8.14 6.21
C ASN A 26 1.83 -6.64 5.91
N VAL A 27 2.46 -5.78 6.71
CA VAL A 27 2.42 -4.33 6.47
C VAL A 27 3.16 -3.99 5.17
N VAL A 28 2.59 -3.10 4.37
CA VAL A 28 3.32 -2.45 3.28
C VAL A 28 4.33 -1.49 3.89
N ASP A 29 5.61 -1.76 3.68
CA ASP A 29 6.71 -0.92 4.13
C ASP A 29 7.45 -0.38 2.91
N ASN A 30 7.33 0.92 2.69
CA ASN A 30 7.98 1.59 1.58
C ASN A 30 9.48 1.74 1.86
N ASP A 31 10.32 1.39 0.89
CA ASP A 31 11.75 1.62 0.97
C ASP A 31 12.05 3.12 1.12
N PRO A 32 12.77 3.56 2.18
CA PRO A 32 12.97 4.98 2.44
C PRO A 32 13.70 5.72 1.32
N LYS A 33 14.72 5.09 0.71
CA LYS A 33 15.51 5.70 -0.36
C LYS A 33 14.70 5.85 -1.64
N LEU A 34 13.95 4.81 -2.02
CA LEU A 34 13.06 4.90 -3.18
C LEU A 34 11.93 5.89 -2.93
N THR A 35 11.41 5.96 -1.71
CA THR A 35 10.36 6.92 -1.34
C THR A 35 10.84 8.36 -1.50
N GLU A 36 12.08 8.66 -1.10
CA GLU A 36 12.68 9.98 -1.30
C GLU A 36 12.77 10.34 -2.80
N ILE A 37 13.35 9.45 -3.62
CA ILE A 37 13.50 9.66 -5.07
C ILE A 37 12.14 9.85 -5.75
N VAL A 38 11.17 8.99 -5.43
CA VAL A 38 9.82 9.04 -6.00
C VAL A 38 9.08 10.31 -5.55
N SER A 39 9.25 10.73 -4.29
CA SER A 39 8.63 11.94 -3.75
C SER A 39 9.18 13.20 -4.43
N GLU A 40 10.49 13.29 -4.60
CA GLU A 40 11.14 14.40 -5.32
C GLU A 40 10.65 14.49 -6.77
N GLU A 41 10.56 13.36 -7.47
CA GLU A 41 10.09 13.34 -8.84
C GLU A 41 8.60 13.69 -8.93
N THR A 42 7.79 13.16 -8.01
CA THR A 42 6.36 13.47 -7.94
C THR A 42 6.12 14.96 -7.79
N GLN A 43 6.84 15.65 -6.90
CA GLN A 43 6.67 17.09 -6.64
C GLN A 43 6.96 17.98 -7.86
N LYS A 44 7.73 17.52 -8.83
CA LYS A 44 8.01 18.27 -10.07
C LYS A 44 6.82 18.31 -11.02
N HIS A 45 5.93 17.35 -10.94
CA HIS A 45 4.89 17.12 -11.96
C HIS A 45 3.47 17.08 -11.39
N LEU A 46 3.33 16.74 -10.11
CA LEU A 46 2.06 16.49 -9.44
C LEU A 46 2.07 17.09 -8.03
N GLN A 47 0.89 17.26 -7.47
CA GLN A 47 0.76 17.63 -6.07
C GLN A 47 1.02 16.42 -5.18
N LEU A 48 2.05 16.49 -4.34
CA LEU A 48 2.30 15.51 -3.29
C LEU A 48 1.64 15.99 -1.99
N VAL A 49 0.80 15.15 -1.41
CA VAL A 49 0.18 15.40 -0.11
C VAL A 49 0.78 14.48 0.95
N LYS A 50 0.68 14.90 2.21
CA LYS A 50 1.16 14.07 3.32
C LYS A 50 0.35 12.76 3.34
N PRO A 51 1.02 11.59 3.45
CA PRO A 51 0.31 10.33 3.48
C PRO A 51 -0.60 10.20 4.70
N THR A 52 -1.77 9.61 4.49
CA THR A 52 -2.66 9.19 5.57
C THR A 52 -2.40 7.72 5.84
N PRO A 53 -2.07 7.33 7.08
CA PRO A 53 -1.94 5.91 7.41
C PRO A 53 -3.24 5.17 7.12
N SER A 54 -3.13 3.98 6.53
CA SER A 54 -4.25 3.07 6.31
C SER A 54 -4.02 1.78 7.08
N ASN A 55 -5.08 1.29 7.73
CA ASN A 55 -5.07 -0.01 8.39
C ASN A 55 -5.63 -1.13 7.50
N ALA A 56 -5.89 -0.84 6.23
CA ALA A 56 -6.32 -1.84 5.25
C ALA A 56 -5.18 -2.81 4.93
N GLY A 57 -5.51 -4.07 4.70
CA GLY A 57 -4.59 -5.04 4.12
C GLY A 57 -4.34 -4.72 2.66
N GLU A 58 -3.12 -4.98 2.18
CA GLU A 58 -2.70 -4.70 0.81
C GLU A 58 -1.76 -5.79 0.30
N ASP A 59 -2.12 -6.39 -0.83
CA ASP A 59 -1.33 -7.49 -1.43
C ASP A 59 0.05 -7.05 -1.90
N PHE A 60 0.25 -5.76 -2.15
CA PHE A 60 1.56 -5.20 -2.47
C PHE A 60 2.60 -5.45 -1.38
N ALA A 61 2.16 -5.75 -0.15
CA ALA A 61 3.03 -6.14 0.95
C ALA A 61 3.91 -7.35 0.61
N TYR A 62 3.42 -8.29 -0.20
CA TYR A 62 4.21 -9.45 -0.63
C TYR A 62 5.39 -9.05 -1.53
N PHE A 63 5.27 -7.97 -2.29
CA PHE A 63 6.35 -7.42 -3.10
C PHE A 63 7.34 -6.63 -2.23
N SER A 64 6.84 -5.73 -1.38
CA SER A 64 7.68 -4.86 -0.54
C SER A 64 8.57 -5.64 0.43
N GLN A 65 8.20 -6.87 0.79
CA GLN A 65 9.03 -7.76 1.59
C GLN A 65 10.13 -8.49 0.81
N LYS A 66 10.08 -8.47 -0.50
CA LYS A 66 11.04 -9.19 -1.36
C LYS A 66 11.99 -8.25 -2.08
N ILE A 67 11.52 -7.10 -2.46
CA ILE A 67 12.28 -6.10 -3.22
C ILE A 67 12.00 -4.70 -2.66
N PRO A 68 12.98 -3.78 -2.70
CA PRO A 68 12.73 -2.38 -2.40
C PRO A 68 11.60 -1.84 -3.27
N SER A 69 10.58 -1.29 -2.65
CA SER A 69 9.33 -0.93 -3.34
C SER A 69 8.73 0.35 -2.76
N VAL A 70 7.88 1.00 -3.55
CA VAL A 70 7.09 2.15 -3.12
C VAL A 70 5.64 1.94 -3.53
N PHE A 71 4.75 2.04 -2.58
CA PHE A 71 3.31 2.07 -2.77
C PHE A 71 2.80 3.49 -2.49
N ALA A 72 1.94 4.00 -3.33
CA ALA A 72 1.38 5.33 -3.19
C ALA A 72 -0.13 5.33 -3.43
N PHE A 73 -0.84 6.15 -2.68
CA PHE A 73 -2.24 6.43 -2.95
C PHE A 73 -2.38 7.58 -3.94
N VAL A 74 -3.28 7.43 -4.88
CA VAL A 74 -3.64 8.46 -5.85
C VAL A 74 -5.04 8.95 -5.53
N GLY A 75 -5.19 10.27 -5.33
CA GLY A 75 -6.52 10.88 -5.14
C GLY A 75 -7.35 10.72 -6.40
N SER A 76 -8.58 10.24 -6.24
CA SER A 76 -9.47 9.89 -7.35
C SER A 76 -10.78 10.68 -7.37
N ASN A 77 -11.02 11.58 -6.40
CA ASN A 77 -12.30 12.26 -6.21
C ASN A 77 -13.51 11.31 -6.25
N GLY A 78 -13.32 10.07 -5.75
CA GLY A 78 -14.36 9.06 -5.74
C GLY A 78 -15.55 9.45 -4.88
N ASN A 79 -16.71 8.89 -5.21
CA ASN A 79 -17.97 9.15 -4.51
C ASN A 79 -18.20 8.24 -3.31
N SER A 80 -17.47 7.14 -3.21
CA SER A 80 -17.60 6.13 -2.17
C SER A 80 -16.24 5.58 -1.76
N ASP A 81 -16.22 4.85 -0.65
CA ASP A 81 -15.04 4.14 -0.19
C ASP A 81 -14.73 2.92 -1.06
N TRP A 82 -13.53 2.36 -0.89
CA TRP A 82 -13.09 1.17 -1.63
C TRP A 82 -14.05 0.00 -1.41
N HIS A 83 -14.18 -0.86 -2.40
CA HIS A 83 -15.05 -2.03 -2.41
C HIS A 83 -16.55 -1.76 -2.34
N HIS A 84 -16.99 -0.50 -2.40
CA HIS A 84 -18.40 -0.20 -2.59
C HIS A 84 -18.83 -0.46 -4.04
N SER A 85 -20.02 -1.03 -4.23
CA SER A 85 -20.52 -1.40 -5.55
C SER A 85 -20.80 -0.21 -6.47
N ASP A 86 -20.93 0.98 -5.90
CA ASP A 86 -21.19 2.24 -6.61
C ASP A 86 -19.96 3.13 -6.72
N LEU A 87 -18.76 2.63 -6.30
CA LEU A 87 -17.53 3.38 -6.42
C LEU A 87 -17.29 3.84 -7.85
N ARG A 88 -17.06 5.14 -7.99
CA ARG A 88 -16.64 5.77 -9.23
C ARG A 88 -15.38 6.57 -8.99
N VAL A 89 -14.52 6.56 -9.96
CA VAL A 89 -13.26 7.29 -9.98
C VAL A 89 -13.32 8.30 -11.12
N ASP A 90 -12.95 9.54 -10.86
CA ASP A 90 -12.84 10.55 -11.91
C ASP A 90 -11.72 10.22 -12.91
N ASP A 91 -11.97 10.48 -14.18
CA ASP A 91 -10.97 10.28 -15.25
C ASP A 91 -9.68 11.09 -15.00
N GLU A 92 -9.77 12.24 -14.34
CA GLU A 92 -8.61 13.02 -13.93
C GLU A 92 -7.71 12.24 -12.95
N GLY A 93 -8.30 11.47 -12.03
CA GLY A 93 -7.56 10.60 -11.11
C GLY A 93 -6.78 9.52 -11.86
N LEU A 94 -7.37 8.93 -12.90
CA LEU A 94 -6.69 7.95 -13.76
C LEU A 94 -5.50 8.58 -14.49
N LEU A 95 -5.67 9.80 -14.99
CA LEU A 95 -4.60 10.53 -15.66
C LEU A 95 -3.46 10.89 -14.70
N VAL A 96 -3.78 11.27 -13.46
CA VAL A 96 -2.79 11.54 -12.41
C VAL A 96 -1.99 10.27 -12.10
N GLY A 97 -2.66 9.12 -11.93
CA GLY A 97 -2.01 7.83 -11.71
C GLY A 97 -1.08 7.43 -12.87
N ALA A 98 -1.54 7.58 -14.11
CA ALA A 98 -0.74 7.29 -15.29
C ALA A 98 0.51 8.19 -15.40
N LYS A 99 0.37 9.48 -15.12
CA LYS A 99 1.50 10.42 -15.06
C LYS A 99 2.49 10.06 -13.97
N TRP A 100 1.99 9.71 -12.79
CA TRP A 100 2.83 9.29 -11.67
C TRP A 100 3.69 8.08 -12.05
N TYR A 101 3.09 7.03 -12.60
CA TYR A 101 3.84 5.86 -13.07
C TYR A 101 4.88 6.23 -14.15
N TYR A 102 4.50 7.05 -15.11
CA TYR A 102 5.39 7.45 -16.21
C TYR A 102 6.64 8.17 -15.69
N TYR A 103 6.48 9.23 -14.91
CA TYR A 103 7.60 10.03 -14.43
C TYR A 103 8.47 9.27 -13.43
N THR A 104 7.87 8.56 -12.50
CA THR A 104 8.62 7.82 -11.49
C THR A 104 9.37 6.63 -12.10
N ALA A 105 8.77 5.93 -13.07
CA ALA A 105 9.46 4.85 -13.78
C ALA A 105 10.67 5.37 -14.55
N LEU A 106 10.54 6.47 -15.30
CA LEU A 106 11.68 7.08 -16.01
C LEU A 106 12.79 7.50 -15.05
N ARG A 107 12.42 8.11 -13.93
CA ARG A 107 13.38 8.53 -12.89
C ARG A 107 14.14 7.34 -12.31
N LEU A 108 13.43 6.28 -11.91
CA LEU A 108 14.04 5.08 -11.33
C LEU A 108 14.92 4.33 -12.34
N LEU A 109 14.51 4.23 -13.60
CA LEU A 109 15.35 3.65 -14.67
C LEU A 109 16.64 4.44 -14.91
N SER A 110 16.58 5.75 -14.76
CA SER A 110 17.76 6.62 -14.85
C SER A 110 18.72 6.39 -13.67
N GLU A 111 18.21 6.21 -12.46
CA GLU A 111 19.01 5.88 -11.26
C GLU A 111 19.73 4.53 -11.42
N LEU A 112 19.02 3.51 -11.90
CA LEU A 112 19.61 2.18 -12.14
C LEU A 112 20.77 2.23 -13.12
N LYS A 113 20.67 3.02 -14.19
CA LYS A 113 21.74 3.21 -15.15
C LYS A 113 22.98 3.88 -14.54
N THR A 114 22.75 4.86 -13.66
CA THR A 114 23.81 5.62 -13.00
C THR A 114 24.55 4.79 -11.93
N THR A 115 23.83 3.92 -11.23
CA THR A 115 24.39 3.08 -10.16
C THR A 115 25.03 1.79 -10.68
N GLY A 116 24.97 1.51 -11.97
CA GLY A 116 25.55 0.32 -12.60
C GLY A 116 24.94 -0.99 -12.14
N ALA A 117 23.74 -0.95 -11.55
CA ALA A 117 22.99 -2.14 -11.18
C ALA A 117 22.61 -2.92 -12.45
N LYS A 118 23.17 -4.14 -12.56
CA LYS A 118 22.82 -5.11 -13.61
C LYS A 118 21.65 -5.96 -13.16
#